data_2985119aab5fd31e5f56b3ea63e108c5
#
_entry.id   2985119aab5fd31e5f56b3ea63e108c5
#
_cell.length_a   1.000
_cell.length_b   1.000
_cell.length_c   1.000
_cell.angle_alpha   90.00
_cell.angle_beta   90.00
_cell.angle_gamma   90.00
#
_symmetry.space_group_name_H-M   'P 1'
#
loop_
_entity.id
_entity.type
_entity.pdbx_description
1 polymer ?
#
loop_
_entity_poly.entity_id
_entity_poly.type
_entity_poly.pdbx_seq_one_letter_code
_entity_poly.pdbx_strand_id
1 'polypeptide(L)'
;MKFRSIQFSVAALAGAIVLSVVAALVLYALFAGARTQDMVQQRTKAQFEQLIEQRLTALARTQASLIQRELEAPLLLARGLATSNALMGMNGTDGNPQLRVPREQMISLLRETVVRNPKILGAYIAWEPNAIDHDDANYVNSQVVGMETNGRFLPWWFRNQDGSLGLEKLADVTDQKLLSTGIRASEYYLCSQDSKKACVIDPAPYRVGSTM
;
A
#
# COMPACT_ATOMS: atom_id res chain seq x y z
N MET A 1 93.81 -8.00 -38.98
CA MET A 1 92.91 -8.11 -37.84
C MET A 1 91.79 -7.08 -37.88
N LYS A 2 91.04 -6.92 -38.98
CA LYS A 2 89.93 -5.94 -38.99
C LYS A 2 88.57 -6.55 -39.40
N PHE A 3 88.53 -7.79 -39.90
CA PHE A 3 87.30 -8.43 -40.32
C PHE A 3 86.36 -8.92 -39.18
N ARG A 4 86.86 -9.22 -37.98
CA ARG A 4 86.09 -9.60 -36.81
C ARG A 4 85.23 -8.44 -36.23
N SER A 5 85.63 -7.23 -36.47
CA SER A 5 84.92 -6.04 -35.99
C SER A 5 83.67 -5.76 -36.79
N ILE A 6 83.63 -6.01 -38.09
CA ILE A 6 82.45 -5.75 -38.96
C ILE A 6 81.37 -6.79 -38.73
N GLN A 7 81.72 -8.07 -38.63
CA GLN A 7 80.74 -9.11 -38.31
C GLN A 7 80.08 -8.94 -36.96
N PHE A 8 80.89 -8.52 -35.95
CA PHE A 8 80.34 -8.24 -34.62
C PHE A 8 79.42 -7.01 -34.61
N SER A 9 79.72 -5.96 -35.36
CA SER A 9 78.89 -4.77 -35.51
C SER A 9 77.63 -5.06 -36.21
N VAL A 10 77.61 -5.85 -37.26
CA VAL A 10 76.38 -6.25 -37.98
C VAL A 10 75.50 -7.14 -37.14
N ALA A 11 76.09 -8.12 -36.43
CA ALA A 11 75.32 -8.97 -35.49
C ALA A 11 74.73 -8.19 -34.29
N ALA A 12 75.48 -7.23 -33.75
CA ALA A 12 74.96 -6.38 -32.69
C ALA A 12 73.84 -5.45 -33.17
N LEU A 13 74.00 -4.90 -34.39
CA LEU A 13 72.92 -4.05 -34.96
C LEU A 13 71.65 -4.85 -35.25
N ALA A 14 71.80 -6.06 -35.83
CA ALA A 14 70.67 -6.95 -36.06
C ALA A 14 69.99 -7.37 -34.75
N GLY A 15 70.78 -7.71 -33.74
CA GLY A 15 70.26 -8.03 -32.40
C GLY A 15 69.53 -6.86 -31.73
N ALA A 16 70.05 -5.65 -31.88
CA ALA A 16 69.42 -4.46 -31.34
C ALA A 16 68.05 -4.17 -32.04
N ILE A 17 67.97 -4.37 -33.36
CA ILE A 17 66.70 -4.18 -34.09
C ILE A 17 65.69 -5.24 -33.64
N VAL A 18 66.06 -6.50 -33.55
CA VAL A 18 65.14 -7.58 -33.09
C VAL A 18 64.68 -7.28 -31.65
N LEU A 19 65.57 -6.90 -30.75
CA LEU A 19 65.22 -6.53 -29.36
C LEU A 19 64.26 -5.32 -29.28
N SER A 20 64.48 -4.30 -30.13
CA SER A 20 63.59 -3.15 -30.17
C SER A 20 62.21 -3.47 -30.70
N VAL A 21 62.11 -4.33 -31.70
CA VAL A 21 60.79 -4.80 -32.24
C VAL A 21 60.09 -5.64 -31.20
N VAL A 22 60.76 -6.56 -30.53
CA VAL A 22 60.15 -7.37 -29.47
C VAL A 22 59.69 -6.51 -28.30
N ALA A 23 60.52 -5.57 -27.87
CA ALA A 23 60.14 -4.63 -26.80
C ALA A 23 58.93 -3.78 -27.18
N ALA A 24 58.84 -3.29 -28.43
CA ALA A 24 57.71 -2.54 -28.92
C ALA A 24 56.41 -3.39 -28.97
N LEU A 25 56.53 -4.63 -29.40
CA LEU A 25 55.38 -5.57 -29.41
C LEU A 25 54.86 -5.89 -28.00
N VAL A 26 55.79 -6.12 -27.05
CA VAL A 26 55.42 -6.39 -25.66
C VAL A 26 54.74 -5.16 -25.03
N LEU A 27 55.30 -3.97 -25.23
CA LEU A 27 54.70 -2.74 -24.74
C LEU A 27 53.31 -2.50 -25.38
N TYR A 28 53.18 -2.73 -26.67
CA TYR A 28 51.88 -2.65 -27.34
C TYR A 28 50.87 -3.64 -26.76
N ALA A 29 51.25 -4.90 -26.55
CA ALA A 29 50.38 -5.94 -25.99
C ALA A 29 49.94 -5.58 -24.56
N LEU A 30 50.84 -5.07 -23.72
CA LEU A 30 50.54 -4.63 -22.36
C LEU A 30 49.56 -3.44 -22.38
N PHE A 31 49.80 -2.45 -23.24
CA PHE A 31 48.97 -1.27 -23.35
C PHE A 31 47.56 -1.59 -23.93
N ALA A 32 47.51 -2.45 -24.96
CA ALA A 32 46.26 -2.91 -25.53
C ALA A 32 45.45 -3.75 -24.53
N GLY A 33 46.13 -4.63 -23.77
CA GLY A 33 45.54 -5.44 -22.72
C GLY A 33 44.91 -4.60 -21.59
N ALA A 34 45.65 -3.59 -21.11
CA ALA A 34 45.16 -2.68 -20.08
C ALA A 34 43.88 -1.92 -20.54
N ARG A 35 43.91 -1.35 -21.75
CA ARG A 35 42.73 -0.66 -22.32
C ARG A 35 41.50 -1.57 -22.51
N THR A 36 41.74 -2.80 -22.94
CA THR A 36 40.66 -3.76 -23.11
C THR A 36 40.06 -4.15 -21.77
N GLN A 37 40.86 -4.31 -20.75
CA GLN A 37 40.45 -4.65 -19.41
C GLN A 37 39.58 -3.55 -18.78
N ASP A 38 40.02 -2.28 -18.89
CA ASP A 38 39.27 -1.11 -18.42
C ASP A 38 37.92 -0.98 -19.14
N MET A 39 37.90 -1.18 -20.46
CA MET A 39 36.66 -1.11 -21.26
C MET A 39 35.67 -2.21 -20.89
N VAL A 40 36.15 -3.43 -20.66
CA VAL A 40 35.32 -4.56 -20.24
C VAL A 40 34.77 -4.31 -18.83
N GLN A 41 35.61 -3.86 -17.89
CA GLN A 41 35.16 -3.54 -16.55
C GLN A 41 34.08 -2.44 -16.52
N GLN A 42 34.29 -1.34 -17.26
CA GLN A 42 33.31 -0.26 -17.34
C GLN A 42 31.98 -0.73 -17.95
N ARG A 43 32.01 -1.49 -19.04
CA ARG A 43 30.80 -2.03 -19.66
C ARG A 43 30.10 -3.02 -18.75
N THR A 44 30.82 -3.91 -18.12
CA THR A 44 30.26 -4.89 -17.17
C THR A 44 29.64 -4.18 -15.99
N LYS A 45 30.31 -3.18 -15.42
CA LYS A 45 29.76 -2.38 -14.30
C LYS A 45 28.47 -1.67 -14.71
N ALA A 46 28.46 -0.98 -15.85
CA ALA A 46 27.26 -0.29 -16.34
C ALA A 46 26.08 -1.26 -16.59
N GLN A 47 26.37 -2.44 -17.17
CA GLN A 47 25.34 -3.47 -17.37
C GLN A 47 24.82 -4.04 -16.05
N PHE A 48 25.67 -4.24 -15.06
CA PHE A 48 25.28 -4.69 -13.72
C PHE A 48 24.43 -3.63 -13.01
N GLU A 49 24.81 -2.38 -13.03
CA GLU A 49 24.03 -1.28 -12.46
C GLU A 49 22.64 -1.20 -13.10
N GLN A 50 22.58 -1.24 -14.41
CA GLN A 50 21.29 -1.25 -15.14
C GLN A 50 20.43 -2.46 -14.81
N LEU A 51 21.03 -3.64 -14.70
CA LEU A 51 20.29 -4.87 -14.35
C LEU A 51 19.77 -4.82 -12.92
N ILE A 52 20.57 -4.30 -11.98
CA ILE A 52 20.16 -4.12 -10.58
C ILE A 52 19.00 -3.12 -10.50
N GLU A 53 19.10 -1.99 -11.18
CA GLU A 53 18.04 -0.98 -11.22
C GLU A 53 16.73 -1.54 -11.80
N GLN A 54 16.81 -2.27 -12.90
CA GLN A 54 15.65 -2.93 -13.49
C GLN A 54 15.03 -3.95 -12.53
N ARG A 55 15.83 -4.77 -11.85
CA ARG A 55 15.33 -5.74 -10.87
C ARG A 55 14.70 -5.08 -9.65
N LEU A 56 15.35 -4.05 -9.10
CA LEU A 56 14.79 -3.29 -7.97
C LEU A 56 13.46 -2.62 -8.35
N THR A 57 13.40 -2.01 -9.53
CA THR A 57 12.18 -1.40 -10.04
C THR A 57 11.07 -2.44 -10.24
N ALA A 58 11.38 -3.59 -10.80
CA ALA A 58 10.42 -4.67 -10.97
C ALA A 58 9.91 -5.22 -9.64
N LEU A 59 10.79 -5.44 -8.66
CA LEU A 59 10.43 -5.85 -7.31
C LEU A 59 9.54 -4.79 -6.61
N ALA A 60 9.93 -3.53 -6.69
CA ALA A 60 9.14 -2.43 -6.11
C ALA A 60 7.74 -2.36 -6.72
N ARG A 61 7.60 -2.48 -8.04
CA ARG A 61 6.30 -2.52 -8.72
C ARG A 61 5.47 -3.74 -8.30
N THR A 62 6.09 -4.90 -8.17
CA THR A 62 5.41 -6.11 -7.70
C THR A 62 4.88 -5.93 -6.28
N GLN A 63 5.70 -5.42 -5.37
CA GLN A 63 5.28 -5.14 -4.00
C GLN A 63 4.18 -4.09 -3.93
N ALA A 64 4.31 -3.00 -4.69
CA ALA A 64 3.28 -1.97 -4.78
C ALA A 64 1.93 -2.54 -5.26
N SER A 65 1.95 -3.41 -6.29
CA SER A 65 0.73 -4.03 -6.80
C SER A 65 0.10 -5.06 -5.84
N LEU A 66 0.90 -5.70 -4.98
CA LEU A 66 0.39 -6.56 -3.91
C LEU A 66 -0.30 -5.73 -2.83
N ILE A 67 0.33 -4.65 -2.37
CA ILE A 67 -0.25 -3.72 -1.40
C ILE A 67 -1.54 -3.11 -1.96
N GLN A 68 -1.52 -2.66 -3.20
CA GLN A 68 -2.71 -2.12 -3.85
C GLN A 68 -3.87 -3.11 -3.82
N ARG A 69 -3.66 -4.38 -4.18
CA ARG A 69 -4.70 -5.42 -4.14
C ARG A 69 -5.24 -5.69 -2.74
N GLU A 70 -4.38 -5.68 -1.73
CA GLU A 70 -4.81 -5.87 -0.34
C GLU A 70 -5.67 -4.69 0.16
N LEU A 71 -5.45 -3.47 -0.35
CA LEU A 71 -6.25 -2.30 -0.02
C LEU A 71 -7.53 -2.17 -0.87
N GLU A 72 -7.51 -2.63 -2.12
CA GLU A 72 -8.68 -2.57 -3.02
C GLU A 72 -9.85 -3.44 -2.54
N ALA A 73 -9.58 -4.62 -1.99
CA ALA A 73 -10.63 -5.52 -1.55
C ALA A 73 -11.52 -4.93 -0.43
N PRO A 74 -10.97 -4.41 0.70
CA PRO A 74 -11.77 -3.71 1.70
C PRO A 74 -12.48 -2.47 1.15
N LEU A 75 -11.83 -1.72 0.25
CA LEU A 75 -12.43 -0.53 -0.36
C LEU A 75 -13.65 -0.88 -1.22
N LEU A 76 -13.58 -1.96 -1.99
CA LEU A 76 -14.73 -2.45 -2.77
C LEU A 76 -15.87 -2.94 -1.88
N LEU A 77 -15.57 -3.63 -0.78
CA LEU A 77 -16.56 -4.01 0.21
C LEU A 77 -17.24 -2.79 0.85
N ALA A 78 -16.46 -1.80 1.28
CA ALA A 78 -16.98 -0.57 1.85
C ALA A 78 -17.87 0.20 0.85
N ARG A 79 -17.44 0.31 -0.41
CA ARG A 79 -18.25 0.93 -1.47
C ARG A 79 -19.54 0.15 -1.75
N GLY A 80 -19.49 -1.18 -1.78
CA GLY A 80 -20.66 -2.03 -1.95
C GLY A 80 -21.67 -1.83 -0.82
N LEU A 81 -21.21 -1.83 0.43
CA LEU A 81 -22.02 -1.53 1.60
C LEU A 81 -22.62 -0.11 1.52
N ALA A 82 -21.82 0.89 1.21
CA ALA A 82 -22.27 2.28 1.10
C ALA A 82 -23.34 2.43 0.01
N THR A 83 -23.14 1.83 -1.17
CA THR A 83 -24.11 1.88 -2.27
C THR A 83 -25.43 1.20 -1.90
N SER A 84 -25.36 0.01 -1.29
CA SER A 84 -26.55 -0.70 -0.82
C SER A 84 -27.30 0.08 0.25
N ASN A 85 -26.56 0.72 1.15
CA ASN A 85 -27.12 1.55 2.21
C ASN A 85 -27.75 2.85 1.67
N ALA A 86 -27.15 3.47 0.66
CA ALA A 86 -27.68 4.70 0.07
C ALA A 86 -29.13 4.55 -0.43
N LEU A 87 -29.49 3.35 -0.91
CA LEU A 87 -30.85 3.06 -1.35
C LEU A 87 -31.91 3.17 -0.22
N MET A 88 -31.49 3.00 1.03
CA MET A 88 -32.40 3.08 2.19
C MET A 88 -32.72 4.53 2.55
N GLY A 89 -31.75 5.44 2.37
CA GLY A 89 -31.96 6.87 2.62
C GLY A 89 -32.58 7.61 1.44
N MET A 90 -32.80 6.93 0.29
CA MET A 90 -33.45 7.51 -0.88
C MET A 90 -34.97 7.35 -0.81
N ASN A 91 -35.68 8.44 -0.99
CA ASN A 91 -37.13 8.39 -1.15
C ASN A 91 -37.49 8.08 -2.61
N GLY A 92 -38.47 7.22 -2.80
CA GLY A 92 -39.13 7.03 -4.10
C GLY A 92 -39.95 8.28 -4.51
N THR A 93 -40.53 8.23 -5.68
CA THR A 93 -41.41 9.30 -6.20
C THR A 93 -42.66 9.51 -5.36
N ASP A 94 -43.02 8.52 -4.55
CA ASP A 94 -44.12 8.54 -3.58
C ASP A 94 -43.74 9.05 -2.19
N GLY A 95 -42.50 9.49 -2.01
CA GLY A 95 -41.93 9.95 -0.73
C GLY A 95 -41.54 8.85 0.25
N ASN A 96 -41.76 7.58 -0.11
CA ASN A 96 -41.35 6.45 0.72
C ASN A 96 -39.92 6.01 0.41
N PRO A 97 -39.17 5.44 1.40
CA PRO A 97 -37.86 4.86 1.15
C PRO A 97 -37.92 3.79 0.05
N GLN A 98 -36.98 3.85 -0.89
CA GLN A 98 -36.91 2.86 -1.98
C GLN A 98 -36.62 1.45 -1.47
N LEU A 99 -35.90 1.34 -0.38
CA LEU A 99 -35.60 0.07 0.28
C LEU A 99 -35.79 0.24 1.80
N ARG A 100 -36.61 -0.63 2.39
CA ARG A 100 -36.77 -0.72 3.84
C ARG A 100 -36.16 -2.01 4.33
N VAL A 101 -35.09 -1.91 5.11
CA VAL A 101 -34.47 -3.02 5.79
C VAL A 101 -34.41 -2.70 7.29
N PRO A 102 -34.94 -3.55 8.16
CA PRO A 102 -34.84 -3.35 9.61
C PRO A 102 -33.39 -3.19 10.05
N ARG A 103 -33.14 -2.34 11.05
CA ARG A 103 -31.79 -2.05 11.56
C ARG A 103 -31.06 -3.30 12.04
N GLU A 104 -31.78 -4.26 12.65
CA GLU A 104 -31.24 -5.55 13.10
C GLU A 104 -30.77 -6.42 11.93
N GLN A 105 -31.44 -6.37 10.79
CA GLN A 105 -30.99 -7.07 9.58
C GLN A 105 -29.74 -6.43 9.00
N MET A 106 -29.62 -5.12 9.08
CA MET A 106 -28.41 -4.39 8.71
C MET A 106 -27.23 -4.77 9.60
N ILE A 107 -27.44 -4.85 10.91
CA ILE A 107 -26.42 -5.31 11.86
C ILE A 107 -25.98 -6.74 11.52
N SER A 108 -26.93 -7.60 11.15
CA SER A 108 -26.65 -8.99 10.75
C SER A 108 -25.88 -9.05 9.43
N LEU A 109 -26.22 -8.23 8.44
CA LEU A 109 -25.51 -8.13 7.16
C LEU A 109 -24.07 -7.65 7.37
N LEU A 110 -23.88 -6.66 8.24
CA LEU A 110 -22.57 -6.14 8.60
C LEU A 110 -21.73 -7.24 9.28
N ARG A 111 -22.32 -8.02 10.17
CA ARG A 111 -21.67 -9.19 10.79
C ARG A 111 -21.19 -10.17 9.74
N GLU A 112 -22.06 -10.59 8.82
CA GLU A 112 -21.71 -11.53 7.75
C GLU A 112 -20.57 -10.99 6.86
N THR A 113 -20.52 -9.69 6.66
CA THR A 113 -19.40 -9.06 5.93
C THR A 113 -18.07 -9.31 6.66
N VAL A 114 -18.03 -9.16 7.97
CA VAL A 114 -16.81 -9.43 8.77
C VAL A 114 -16.50 -10.93 8.82
N VAL A 115 -17.50 -11.79 8.99
CA VAL A 115 -17.33 -13.26 9.04
C VAL A 115 -16.71 -13.77 7.74
N ARG A 116 -17.26 -13.36 6.59
CA ARG A 116 -16.83 -13.84 5.27
C ARG A 116 -15.49 -13.27 4.80
N ASN A 117 -15.01 -12.23 5.47
CA ASN A 117 -13.75 -11.57 5.12
C ASN A 117 -12.79 -11.56 6.32
N PRO A 118 -12.11 -12.68 6.61
CA PRO A 118 -11.30 -12.82 7.82
C PRO A 118 -10.07 -11.88 7.88
N LYS A 119 -9.70 -11.28 6.77
CA LYS A 119 -8.61 -10.30 6.71
C LYS A 119 -8.99 -8.91 7.21
N ILE A 120 -10.29 -8.57 7.29
CA ILE A 120 -10.72 -7.28 7.84
C ILE A 120 -10.90 -7.40 9.35
N LEU A 121 -10.44 -6.37 10.06
CA LEU A 121 -10.54 -6.30 11.52
C LEU A 121 -11.94 -5.94 11.98
N GLY A 122 -12.71 -5.24 11.18
CA GLY A 122 -14.07 -4.86 11.48
C GLY A 122 -14.74 -4.11 10.35
N ALA A 123 -16.03 -3.90 10.49
CA ALA A 123 -16.85 -3.09 9.59
C ALA A 123 -17.88 -2.31 10.40
N TYR A 124 -18.19 -1.12 9.96
CA TYR A 124 -19.19 -0.26 10.58
C TYR A 124 -20.07 0.41 9.54
N ILE A 125 -21.21 0.87 10.01
CA ILE A 125 -22.10 1.75 9.28
C ILE A 125 -22.38 2.95 10.17
N ALA A 126 -22.27 4.15 9.61
CA ALA A 126 -22.54 5.37 10.33
C ALA A 126 -23.49 6.25 9.52
N TRP A 127 -24.71 6.37 9.99
CA TRP A 127 -25.70 7.23 9.40
C TRP A 127 -25.71 8.61 10.06
N GLU A 128 -26.08 9.62 9.29
CA GLU A 128 -26.41 10.91 9.86
C GLU A 128 -27.67 10.80 10.74
N PRO A 129 -27.87 11.70 11.72
CA PRO A 129 -29.05 11.66 12.56
C PRO A 129 -30.34 11.61 11.72
N ASN A 130 -31.20 10.67 12.05
CA ASN A 130 -32.51 10.47 11.43
C ASN A 130 -32.50 10.20 9.90
N ALA A 131 -31.36 9.77 9.34
CA ALA A 131 -31.21 9.69 7.87
C ALA A 131 -31.44 8.29 7.29
N ILE A 132 -31.42 7.22 8.10
CA ILE A 132 -31.59 5.85 7.59
C ILE A 132 -33.08 5.54 7.26
N ASP A 133 -34.00 5.87 8.18
CA ASP A 133 -35.41 5.47 8.14
C ASP A 133 -36.35 6.53 8.72
N HIS A 134 -35.81 7.69 9.08
CA HIS A 134 -36.52 8.79 9.76
C HIS A 134 -37.14 8.41 11.11
N ASP A 135 -36.60 7.38 11.79
CA ASP A 135 -37.22 6.76 12.95
C ASP A 135 -36.30 6.68 14.17
N ASP A 136 -35.23 7.50 14.23
CA ASP A 136 -34.30 7.54 15.38
C ASP A 136 -35.03 7.73 16.71
N ALA A 137 -36.14 8.48 16.72
CA ALA A 137 -36.93 8.73 17.91
C ALA A 137 -37.45 7.45 18.60
N ASN A 138 -37.74 6.42 17.85
CA ASN A 138 -38.19 5.14 18.38
C ASN A 138 -37.06 4.25 18.91
N TYR A 139 -35.81 4.64 18.63
CA TYR A 139 -34.61 3.94 19.10
C TYR A 139 -33.87 4.71 20.22
N VAL A 140 -34.44 5.79 20.72
CA VAL A 140 -33.86 6.52 21.89
C VAL A 140 -33.76 5.58 23.08
N ASN A 141 -32.57 5.50 23.68
CA ASN A 141 -32.24 4.57 24.76
C ASN A 141 -32.56 3.10 24.48
N SER A 142 -32.54 2.71 23.19
CA SER A 142 -32.77 1.33 22.77
C SER A 142 -31.75 0.38 23.39
N GLN A 143 -32.20 -0.84 23.71
CA GLN A 143 -31.34 -1.93 24.13
C GLN A 143 -30.63 -2.62 22.95
N VAL A 144 -30.99 -2.27 21.72
CA VAL A 144 -30.33 -2.80 20.52
C VAL A 144 -28.93 -2.18 20.41
N VAL A 145 -27.91 -3.04 20.45
CA VAL A 145 -26.51 -2.59 20.33
C VAL A 145 -26.26 -2.01 18.94
N GLY A 146 -25.51 -0.94 18.88
CA GLY A 146 -25.24 -0.21 17.63
C GLY A 146 -26.06 1.05 17.44
N MET A 147 -26.94 1.37 18.42
CA MET A 147 -27.65 2.65 18.49
C MET A 147 -26.95 3.61 19.45
N GLU A 148 -26.93 4.86 19.11
CA GLU A 148 -26.55 5.93 20.03
C GLU A 148 -27.71 6.23 21.00
N THR A 149 -27.44 6.93 22.11
CA THR A 149 -28.49 7.25 23.09
C THR A 149 -29.65 8.09 22.52
N ASN A 150 -29.38 8.85 21.47
CA ASN A 150 -30.37 9.63 20.72
C ASN A 150 -31.08 8.82 19.61
N GLY A 151 -30.79 7.52 19.49
CA GLY A 151 -31.36 6.62 18.49
C GLY A 151 -30.61 6.56 17.17
N ARG A 152 -29.58 7.36 16.98
CA ARG A 152 -28.77 7.35 15.75
C ARG A 152 -28.14 5.98 15.50
N PHE A 153 -28.12 5.51 14.24
CA PHE A 153 -27.66 4.20 13.86
C PHE A 153 -26.16 4.18 13.55
N LEU A 154 -25.34 3.57 14.44
CA LEU A 154 -23.89 3.56 14.40
C LEU A 154 -23.30 2.18 14.73
N PRO A 155 -23.76 1.06 14.18
CA PRO A 155 -23.27 -0.27 14.52
C PRO A 155 -21.85 -0.48 14.01
N TRP A 156 -21.05 -1.14 14.82
CA TRP A 156 -19.67 -1.54 14.53
C TRP A 156 -19.42 -2.96 14.96
N TRP A 157 -19.16 -3.85 14.01
CA TRP A 157 -18.65 -5.19 14.24
C TRP A 157 -17.13 -5.19 14.14
N PHE A 158 -16.47 -5.83 15.09
CA PHE A 158 -15.01 -5.94 15.13
C PHE A 158 -14.58 -7.34 15.55
N ARG A 159 -13.33 -7.68 15.25
CA ARG A 159 -12.69 -8.93 15.61
C ARG A 159 -11.77 -8.71 16.78
N ASN A 160 -11.99 -9.45 17.86
CA ASN A 160 -11.14 -9.50 19.04
C ASN A 160 -9.82 -10.20 18.74
N GLN A 161 -8.85 -10.09 19.63
CA GLN A 161 -7.55 -10.75 19.51
C GLN A 161 -7.66 -12.28 19.49
N ASP A 162 -8.65 -12.86 20.17
CA ASP A 162 -8.95 -14.29 20.18
C ASP A 162 -9.71 -14.77 18.92
N GLY A 163 -10.03 -13.85 18.00
CA GLY A 163 -10.77 -14.13 16.77
C GLY A 163 -12.29 -14.07 16.92
N SER A 164 -12.82 -13.96 18.14
CA SER A 164 -14.26 -13.76 18.36
C SER A 164 -14.74 -12.41 17.80
N LEU A 165 -16.04 -12.29 17.56
CA LEU A 165 -16.63 -11.04 17.07
C LEU A 165 -17.35 -10.31 18.19
N GLY A 166 -17.12 -9.03 18.29
CA GLY A 166 -17.84 -8.10 19.15
C GLY A 166 -18.71 -7.14 18.32
N LEU A 167 -19.80 -6.71 18.91
CA LEU A 167 -20.67 -5.64 18.38
C LEU A 167 -20.75 -4.52 19.40
N GLU A 168 -20.45 -3.31 18.95
CA GLU A 168 -20.61 -2.08 19.73
C GLU A 168 -21.22 -0.98 18.85
N LYS A 169 -21.56 0.13 19.45
CA LYS A 169 -21.78 1.37 18.73
C LYS A 169 -20.43 2.04 18.47
N LEU A 170 -20.30 2.76 17.38
CA LEU A 170 -19.15 3.64 17.19
C LEU A 170 -19.06 4.66 18.32
N ALA A 171 -17.82 5.00 18.70
CA ALA A 171 -17.54 6.12 19.61
C ALA A 171 -18.01 7.44 18.98
N ASP A 172 -17.75 8.56 19.65
CA ASP A 172 -18.10 9.89 19.13
C ASP A 172 -17.53 10.08 17.72
N VAL A 173 -18.40 10.04 16.71
CA VAL A 173 -18.04 10.17 15.30
C VAL A 173 -17.75 11.62 14.89
N THR A 174 -17.96 12.57 15.80
CA THR A 174 -17.76 14.01 15.56
C THR A 174 -16.50 14.58 16.22
N ASP A 175 -15.71 13.75 16.92
CA ASP A 175 -14.51 14.19 17.61
C ASP A 175 -13.42 14.63 16.62
N GLN A 176 -13.14 15.93 16.61
CA GLN A 176 -12.12 16.55 15.75
C GLN A 176 -10.76 16.69 16.44
N LYS A 177 -10.60 16.17 17.66
CA LYS A 177 -9.34 16.22 18.38
C LYS A 177 -8.23 15.52 17.59
N LEU A 178 -7.10 16.19 17.45
CA LEU A 178 -5.93 15.60 16.80
C LEU A 178 -5.26 14.58 17.72
N LEU A 179 -5.03 13.40 17.18
CA LEU A 179 -4.20 12.36 17.78
C LEU A 179 -2.71 12.73 17.64
N SER A 180 -1.84 11.99 18.32
CA SER A 180 -0.38 12.15 18.20
C SER A 180 0.15 11.95 16.76
N THR A 181 -0.62 11.28 15.92
CA THR A 181 -0.34 11.06 14.49
C THR A 181 -0.72 12.26 13.60
N GLY A 182 -1.35 13.30 14.15
CA GLY A 182 -1.87 14.45 13.41
C GLY A 182 -3.22 14.20 12.71
N ILE A 183 -3.82 13.01 12.89
CA ILE A 183 -5.12 12.63 12.33
C ILE A 183 -6.20 12.95 13.35
N ARG A 184 -7.39 13.39 12.94
CA ARG A 184 -8.55 13.59 13.82
C ARG A 184 -9.00 12.25 14.42
N ALA A 185 -9.44 12.26 15.67
CA ALA A 185 -9.90 11.03 16.36
C ALA A 185 -11.01 10.31 15.59
N SER A 186 -11.92 11.05 14.95
CA SER A 186 -13.02 10.51 14.16
C SER A 186 -12.82 10.67 12.65
N GLU A 187 -11.56 10.69 12.18
CA GLU A 187 -11.23 10.81 10.74
C GLU A 187 -11.89 9.71 9.89
N TYR A 188 -12.06 8.52 10.46
CA TYR A 188 -12.74 7.39 9.83
C TYR A 188 -14.18 7.69 9.37
N TYR A 189 -14.83 8.69 9.97
CA TYR A 189 -16.15 9.20 9.60
C TYR A 189 -16.02 10.57 8.89
N LEU A 190 -15.28 11.49 9.50
CA LEU A 190 -15.20 12.89 9.07
C LEU A 190 -14.62 13.05 7.67
N CYS A 191 -13.64 12.24 7.26
CA CYS A 191 -13.06 12.32 5.93
C CYS A 191 -14.11 12.13 4.82
N SER A 192 -14.93 11.10 4.92
CA SER A 192 -15.99 10.84 3.94
C SER A 192 -17.15 11.84 4.05
N GLN A 193 -17.45 12.32 5.26
CA GLN A 193 -18.45 13.34 5.48
C GLN A 193 -18.06 14.67 4.82
N ASP A 194 -16.82 15.12 5.01
CA ASP A 194 -16.31 16.39 4.48
C ASP A 194 -16.11 16.34 2.97
N SER A 195 -15.48 15.27 2.48
CA SER A 195 -15.09 15.14 1.08
C SER A 195 -16.20 14.65 0.15
N LYS A 196 -17.26 14.05 0.71
CA LYS A 196 -18.32 13.32 -0.02
C LYS A 196 -17.76 12.24 -0.96
N LYS A 197 -16.63 11.65 -0.60
CA LYS A 197 -15.91 10.63 -1.37
C LYS A 197 -15.44 9.50 -0.47
N ALA A 198 -15.06 8.38 -1.09
CA ALA A 198 -14.38 7.30 -0.39
C ALA A 198 -13.00 7.77 0.08
N CYS A 199 -12.69 7.51 1.34
CA CYS A 199 -11.41 7.85 1.96
C CYS A 199 -10.63 6.59 2.33
N VAL A 200 -9.32 6.67 2.21
CA VAL A 200 -8.37 5.78 2.87
C VAL A 200 -7.59 6.64 3.85
N ILE A 201 -7.60 6.26 5.10
CA ILE A 201 -6.93 7.00 6.18
C ILE A 201 -5.78 6.17 6.75
N ASP A 202 -4.78 6.84 7.30
CA ASP A 202 -3.69 6.16 7.97
C ASP A 202 -4.18 5.41 9.22
N PRO A 203 -3.57 4.26 9.58
CA PRO A 203 -3.93 3.53 10.77
C PRO A 203 -3.81 4.40 12.02
N ALA A 204 -4.86 4.41 12.84
CA ALA A 204 -4.88 5.07 14.12
C ALA A 204 -5.24 4.07 15.23
N PRO A 205 -4.70 4.22 16.45
CA PRO A 205 -5.12 3.40 17.58
C PRO A 205 -6.60 3.58 17.86
N TYR A 206 -7.33 2.51 18.02
CA TYR A 206 -8.71 2.53 18.47
C TYR A 206 -8.91 1.57 19.65
N ARG A 207 -9.88 1.88 20.51
CA ARG A 207 -10.24 1.03 21.63
C ARG A 207 -11.35 0.08 21.23
N VAL A 208 -11.21 -1.18 21.63
CA VAL A 208 -12.20 -2.22 21.45
C VAL A 208 -12.65 -2.64 22.85
N GLY A 209 -13.92 -2.46 23.16
CA GLY A 209 -14.47 -2.79 24.45
C GLY A 209 -13.97 -1.91 25.59
N SER A 210 -14.30 -2.30 26.82
CA SER A 210 -13.83 -1.67 28.04
C SER A 210 -12.42 -2.12 28.48
N THR A 211 -11.79 -2.99 27.74
CA THR A 211 -10.44 -3.50 28.02
C THR A 211 -9.41 -2.75 27.15
N MET A 212 -8.46 -2.13 27.84
CA MET A 212 -7.22 -1.61 27.24
C MET A 212 -6.27 -2.74 26.95
#